data_bbf6e6247a4342a2f91a809d057ac7d3
#
_entry.id   bbf6e6247a4342a2f91a809d057ac7d3
#
_cell.length_a   1.000
_cell.length_b   1.000
_cell.length_c   1.000
_cell.angle_alpha   90.00
_cell.angle_beta   90.00
_cell.angle_gamma   90.00
#
_symmetry.space_group_name_H-M   'P 1'
#
loop_
_entity.id
_entity.type
_entity.pdbx_description
1 polymer ?
#
loop_
_entity_poly.entity_id
_entity_poly.type
_entity_poly.pdbx_seq_one_letter_code
_entity_poly.pdbx_strand_id
1 'polypeptide(L)'
;MNVFVTSTCPVKSAEYLDNKRCNKMLLESAQLLCTAINVHGGKAPYKTSHLNHPSNVWCRATRANWDWLFRHYLALCSEYTRRYGKIHKSSLIQSELLSQRHLIPDGELTPFANCARNLSKGVDYTHEKDVTLAYQLYLSDRWETDAREPEWT
;
A
#
# COMPACT_ATOMS: atom_id res chain seq x y z
N MET A 1 7.01 4.22 -4.97
CA MET A 1 6.07 3.16 -4.56
C MET A 1 6.25 2.86 -3.09
N ASN A 2 5.16 2.74 -2.35
CA ASN A 2 5.25 2.49 -0.92
C ASN A 2 3.92 1.91 -0.38
N VAL A 3 3.96 1.43 0.85
CA VAL A 3 2.76 1.07 1.62
C VAL A 3 2.85 1.81 2.95
N PHE A 4 1.99 2.77 3.15
CA PHE A 4 1.99 3.59 4.37
C PHE A 4 1.28 2.85 5.51
N VAL A 5 2.04 2.06 6.24
CA VAL A 5 1.53 1.28 7.37
C VAL A 5 1.46 2.18 8.62
N THR A 6 0.44 3.00 8.70
CA THR A 6 0.22 3.91 9.83
C THR A 6 -0.50 3.26 10.99
N SER A 7 -1.00 2.04 10.80
CA SER A 7 -1.64 1.20 11.80
C SER A 7 -1.43 -0.27 11.41
N THR A 8 -1.41 -1.17 12.36
CA THR A 8 -1.42 -2.60 12.07
C THR A 8 -2.76 -3.08 11.51
N CYS A 9 -3.81 -2.27 11.65
CA CYS A 9 -5.10 -2.51 11.02
C CYS A 9 -5.10 -1.95 9.59
N PRO A 10 -5.30 -2.78 8.57
CA PRO A 10 -5.25 -2.32 7.17
C PRO A 10 -6.32 -1.29 6.85
N VAL A 11 -7.49 -1.38 7.47
CA VAL A 11 -8.59 -0.43 7.27
C VAL A 11 -8.24 0.94 7.87
N LYS A 12 -7.73 0.97 9.10
CA LYS A 12 -7.29 2.21 9.75
C LYS A 12 -6.14 2.87 9.00
N SER A 13 -5.22 2.09 8.45
CA SER A 13 -4.13 2.61 7.61
C SER A 13 -4.67 3.31 6.35
N ALA A 14 -5.75 2.80 5.77
CA ALA A 14 -6.39 3.43 4.62
C ALA A 14 -7.09 4.74 5.01
N GLU A 15 -7.84 4.71 6.10
CA GLU A 15 -8.57 5.88 6.60
C GLU A 15 -7.65 7.03 7.00
N TYR A 16 -6.46 6.72 7.44
CA TYR A 16 -5.45 7.70 7.89
C TYR A 16 -4.96 8.60 6.75
N LEU A 17 -4.96 8.11 5.51
CA LEU A 17 -4.41 8.83 4.37
C LEU A 17 -5.29 10.01 3.96
N ASP A 18 -4.63 11.12 3.61
CA ASP A 18 -5.28 12.25 2.96
C ASP A 18 -5.82 11.88 1.57
N ASN A 19 -6.70 12.69 1.03
CA ASN A 19 -7.39 12.39 -0.24
C ASN A 19 -6.43 12.10 -1.39
N LYS A 20 -5.38 12.90 -1.53
CA LYS A 20 -4.36 12.71 -2.58
C LYS A 20 -3.70 11.33 -2.49
N ARG A 21 -3.30 10.95 -1.27
CA ARG A 21 -2.61 9.66 -1.07
C ARG A 21 -3.56 8.49 -1.07
N CYS A 22 -4.79 8.67 -0.65
CA CYS A 22 -5.84 7.66 -0.82
C CYS A 22 -5.96 7.26 -2.30
N ASN A 23 -6.05 8.23 -3.18
CA ASN A 23 -6.12 7.98 -4.63
C ASN A 23 -4.85 7.30 -5.16
N LYS A 24 -3.68 7.89 -4.87
CA LYS A 24 -2.41 7.40 -5.39
C LYS A 24 -2.07 6.00 -4.88
N MET A 25 -2.25 5.75 -3.59
CA MET A 25 -1.89 4.46 -2.98
C MET A 25 -2.83 3.34 -3.37
N LEU A 26 -4.03 3.64 -3.81
CA LEU A 26 -4.93 2.62 -4.36
C LEU A 26 -4.32 1.97 -5.60
N LEU A 27 -3.84 2.78 -6.55
CA LEU A 27 -3.15 2.27 -7.73
C LEU A 27 -1.87 1.51 -7.36
N GLU A 28 -1.05 2.09 -6.49
CA GLU A 28 0.23 1.46 -6.11
C GLU A 28 0.02 0.14 -5.35
N SER A 29 -0.99 0.05 -4.50
CA SER A 29 -1.34 -1.21 -3.83
C SER A 29 -1.78 -2.28 -4.83
N ALA A 30 -2.59 -1.89 -5.82
CA ALA A 30 -3.00 -2.80 -6.89
C ALA A 30 -1.79 -3.29 -7.69
N GLN A 31 -0.84 -2.42 -7.99
CA GLN A 31 0.40 -2.78 -8.69
C GLN A 31 1.26 -3.76 -7.88
N LEU A 32 1.38 -3.54 -6.57
CA LEU A 32 2.12 -4.44 -5.68
C LEU A 32 1.48 -5.83 -5.61
N LEU A 33 0.18 -5.90 -5.47
CA LEU A 33 -0.56 -7.16 -5.43
C LEU A 33 -0.42 -7.94 -6.75
N CYS A 34 -0.49 -7.23 -7.88
CA CYS A 34 -0.30 -7.81 -9.21
C CYS A 34 1.13 -8.33 -9.41
N THR A 35 2.13 -7.57 -8.98
CA THR A 35 3.53 -7.98 -9.09
C THR A 35 3.79 -9.27 -8.31
N ALA A 36 3.23 -9.39 -7.11
CA ALA A 36 3.34 -10.61 -6.30
C ALA A 36 2.79 -11.83 -7.04
N ILE A 37 1.64 -11.71 -7.68
CA ILE A 37 1.04 -12.78 -8.49
C ILE A 37 1.95 -13.14 -9.67
N ASN A 38 2.43 -12.13 -10.41
CA ASN A 38 3.28 -12.35 -11.58
C ASN A 38 4.60 -13.05 -11.21
N VAL A 39 5.21 -12.65 -10.11
CA VAL A 39 6.46 -13.27 -9.61
C VAL A 39 6.26 -14.76 -9.29
N HIS A 40 5.08 -15.12 -8.80
CA HIS A 40 4.76 -16.51 -8.44
C HIS A 40 4.06 -17.28 -9.58
N GLY A 41 4.27 -16.86 -10.82
CA GLY A 41 3.86 -17.63 -12.00
C GLY A 41 2.45 -17.36 -12.49
N GLY A 42 1.74 -16.39 -11.92
CA GLY A 42 0.42 -16.00 -12.37
C GLY A 42 0.43 -14.96 -13.47
N LYS A 43 -0.75 -14.52 -13.86
CA LYS A 43 -0.94 -13.48 -14.86
C LYS A 43 -1.94 -12.46 -14.32
N ALA A 44 -1.41 -11.44 -13.69
CA ALA A 44 -2.22 -10.38 -13.09
C ALA A 44 -2.63 -9.32 -14.15
N PRO A 45 -3.69 -8.52 -13.86
CA PRO A 45 -4.13 -7.46 -14.76
C PRO A 45 -3.07 -6.40 -15.05
N TYR A 46 -2.23 -6.07 -14.06
CA TYR A 46 -1.15 -5.10 -14.22
C TYR A 46 0.20 -5.79 -14.35
N LYS A 47 1.08 -5.18 -15.12
CA LYS A 47 2.45 -5.67 -15.32
C LYS A 47 3.27 -5.56 -14.04
N THR A 48 4.28 -6.41 -13.92
CA THR A 48 5.29 -6.31 -12.88
C THR A 48 5.96 -4.94 -12.89
N SER A 49 6.05 -4.32 -11.72
CA SER A 49 6.71 -3.02 -11.55
C SER A 49 7.43 -2.97 -10.21
N HIS A 50 8.54 -2.20 -10.16
CA HIS A 50 9.31 -1.99 -8.93
C HIS A 50 9.65 -3.28 -8.18
N LEU A 51 10.08 -4.30 -8.92
CA LEU A 51 10.28 -5.68 -8.45
C LEU A 51 11.13 -5.78 -7.18
N ASN A 52 12.16 -4.98 -7.06
CA ASN A 52 13.12 -5.05 -5.96
C ASN A 52 12.84 -4.04 -4.83
N HIS A 53 11.76 -3.29 -4.91
CA HIS A 53 11.39 -2.38 -3.81
C HIS A 53 11.03 -3.20 -2.56
N PRO A 54 11.50 -2.79 -1.36
CA PRO A 54 11.25 -3.56 -0.13
C PRO A 54 9.77 -3.86 0.15
N SER A 55 8.87 -2.93 -0.14
CA SER A 55 7.43 -3.16 0.02
C SER A 55 6.92 -4.25 -0.92
N ASN A 56 7.49 -4.34 -2.11
CA ASN A 56 7.16 -5.37 -3.09
C ASN A 56 7.66 -6.74 -2.64
N VAL A 57 8.91 -6.81 -2.16
CA VAL A 57 9.50 -8.03 -1.60
C VAL A 57 8.69 -8.52 -0.40
N TRP A 58 8.31 -7.60 0.48
CA TRP A 58 7.47 -7.92 1.63
C TRP A 58 6.10 -8.48 1.20
N CYS A 59 5.43 -7.82 0.28
CA CYS A 59 4.08 -8.20 -0.16
C CYS A 59 4.03 -9.63 -0.69
N ARG A 60 5.04 -10.04 -1.47
CA ARG A 60 5.05 -11.36 -2.10
C ARG A 60 5.69 -12.47 -1.27
N ALA A 61 6.23 -12.14 -0.11
CA ALA A 61 6.95 -13.10 0.72
C ALA A 61 6.03 -14.16 1.33
N THR A 62 4.86 -13.77 1.80
CA THR A 62 3.88 -14.68 2.40
C THR A 62 2.46 -14.31 2.02
N ARG A 63 1.58 -15.30 2.05
CA ARG A 63 0.16 -15.06 1.79
C ARG A 63 -0.47 -14.13 2.82
N ALA A 64 -0.06 -14.21 4.08
CA ALA A 64 -0.56 -13.30 5.12
C ALA A 64 -0.16 -11.84 4.85
N ASN A 65 1.05 -11.60 4.33
CA ASN A 65 1.48 -10.26 3.91
C ASN A 65 0.62 -9.75 2.74
N TRP A 66 0.45 -10.58 1.74
CA TRP A 66 -0.39 -10.27 0.58
C TRP A 66 -1.83 -9.98 1.00
N ASP A 67 -2.39 -10.79 1.90
CA ASP A 67 -3.75 -10.61 2.43
C ASP A 67 -3.89 -9.28 3.19
N TRP A 68 -2.88 -8.91 3.99
CA TRP A 68 -2.90 -7.63 4.68
C TRP A 68 -2.99 -6.48 3.68
N LEU A 69 -2.16 -6.51 2.65
CA LEU A 69 -2.18 -5.47 1.60
C LEU A 69 -3.48 -5.51 0.80
N PHE A 70 -4.01 -6.69 0.52
CA PHE A 70 -5.28 -6.82 -0.17
C PHE A 70 -6.43 -6.20 0.63
N ARG A 71 -6.48 -6.41 1.94
CA ARG A 71 -7.45 -5.75 2.82
C ARG A 71 -7.27 -4.23 2.84
N HIS A 72 -6.05 -3.77 2.85
CA HIS A 72 -5.72 -2.34 2.77
C HIS A 72 -6.20 -1.77 1.43
N TYR A 73 -5.94 -2.46 0.34
CA TYR A 73 -6.41 -2.11 -1.00
C TYR A 73 -7.94 -2.03 -1.05
N LEU A 74 -8.65 -3.01 -0.50
CA LEU A 74 -10.11 -2.98 -0.44
C LEU A 74 -10.63 -1.77 0.35
N ALA A 75 -9.99 -1.46 1.46
CA ALA A 75 -10.32 -0.28 2.26
C ALA A 75 -10.08 1.02 1.50
N LEU A 76 -8.98 1.09 0.73
CA LEU A 76 -8.71 2.23 -0.15
C LEU A 76 -9.77 2.38 -1.24
N CYS A 77 -10.23 1.28 -1.81
CA CYS A 77 -11.32 1.29 -2.79
C CYS A 77 -12.59 1.91 -2.19
N SER A 78 -12.95 1.48 -1.00
CA SER A 78 -14.13 2.00 -0.27
C SER A 78 -13.96 3.47 0.10
N GLU A 79 -12.79 3.86 0.62
CA GLU A 79 -12.49 5.25 0.96
C GLU A 79 -12.52 6.16 -0.25
N TYR A 80 -11.96 5.73 -1.37
CA TYR A 80 -11.98 6.50 -2.61
C TYR A 80 -13.42 6.77 -3.06
N THR A 81 -14.27 5.74 -3.09
CA THR A 81 -15.67 5.88 -3.50
C THR A 81 -16.43 6.79 -2.54
N ARG A 82 -16.22 6.65 -1.23
CA ARG A 82 -16.84 7.51 -0.23
C ARG A 82 -16.40 8.97 -0.37
N ARG A 83 -15.10 9.20 -0.60
CA ARG A 83 -14.52 10.56 -0.68
C ARG A 83 -14.83 11.26 -1.99
N TYR A 84 -14.77 10.55 -3.11
CA TYR A 84 -14.86 11.15 -4.45
C TYR A 84 -16.19 10.89 -5.16
N GLY A 85 -17.04 10.04 -4.61
CA GLY A 85 -18.35 9.72 -5.21
C GLY A 85 -18.29 8.94 -6.52
N LYS A 86 -17.18 8.26 -6.79
CA LYS A 86 -16.98 7.47 -8.02
C LYS A 86 -16.11 6.24 -7.76
N ILE A 87 -16.10 5.30 -8.69
CA ILE A 87 -15.32 4.07 -8.59
C ILE A 87 -13.96 4.27 -9.27
N HIS A 88 -12.88 4.00 -8.51
CA HIS A 88 -11.54 4.03 -9.07
C HIS A 88 -11.34 2.85 -10.04
N LYS A 89 -10.67 3.10 -11.16
CA LYS A 89 -10.41 2.07 -12.16
C LYS A 89 -9.70 0.84 -11.57
N SER A 90 -8.73 1.05 -10.68
CA SER A 90 -8.00 -0.04 -10.03
C SER A 90 -8.85 -0.86 -9.05
N SER A 91 -10.07 -0.42 -8.72
CA SER A 91 -11.03 -1.20 -7.92
C SER A 91 -11.67 -2.34 -8.70
N LEU A 92 -11.57 -2.32 -10.03
CA LEU A 92 -12.26 -3.28 -10.90
C LEU A 92 -11.56 -4.64 -11.01
N ILE A 93 -10.36 -4.78 -10.43
CA ILE A 93 -9.55 -6.00 -10.56
C ILE A 93 -9.62 -6.94 -9.34
N GLN A 94 -10.52 -6.68 -8.40
CA GLN A 94 -10.59 -7.43 -7.14
C GLN A 94 -10.77 -8.94 -7.33
N SER A 95 -11.70 -9.35 -8.19
CA SER A 95 -11.98 -10.77 -8.42
C SER A 95 -10.80 -11.48 -9.11
N GLU A 96 -10.13 -10.80 -10.02
CA GLU A 96 -8.94 -11.34 -10.71
C GLU A 96 -7.78 -11.55 -9.72
N LEU A 97 -7.58 -10.61 -8.79
CA LEU A 97 -6.59 -10.76 -7.73
C LEU A 97 -6.91 -11.96 -6.83
N LEU A 98 -8.15 -12.07 -6.36
CA LEU A 98 -8.57 -13.17 -5.49
C LEU A 98 -8.44 -14.54 -6.18
N SER A 99 -8.72 -14.62 -7.48
CA SER A 99 -8.62 -15.87 -8.22
C SER A 99 -7.22 -16.44 -8.29
N GLN A 100 -6.19 -15.62 -8.06
CA GLN A 100 -4.79 -16.01 -8.12
C GLN A 100 -4.06 -15.92 -6.78
N ARG A 101 -4.78 -15.61 -5.70
CA ARG A 101 -4.22 -15.53 -4.34
C ARG A 101 -3.49 -16.81 -3.92
N HIS A 102 -3.95 -17.96 -4.35
CA HIS A 102 -3.37 -19.27 -4.01
C HIS A 102 -1.93 -19.44 -4.50
N LEU A 103 -1.48 -18.64 -5.47
CA LEU A 103 -0.10 -18.67 -5.97
C LEU A 103 0.90 -18.09 -4.99
N ILE A 104 0.45 -17.20 -4.08
CA ILE A 104 1.33 -16.61 -3.09
C ILE A 104 1.71 -17.68 -2.06
N PRO A 105 3.00 -17.85 -1.72
CA PRO A 105 3.43 -18.85 -0.78
C PRO A 105 2.75 -18.74 0.57
N ASP A 106 2.32 -19.85 1.13
CA ASP A 106 1.76 -19.90 2.47
C ASP A 106 2.78 -19.38 3.49
N GLY A 107 2.31 -18.69 4.51
CA GLY A 107 3.16 -18.13 5.55
C GLY A 107 2.43 -17.08 6.36
N GLU A 108 2.99 -16.77 7.52
CA GLU A 108 2.44 -15.79 8.47
C GLU A 108 2.85 -14.37 8.13
N LEU A 109 2.20 -13.41 8.78
CA LEU A 109 2.52 -12.00 8.65
C LEU A 109 3.94 -11.75 9.20
N THR A 110 4.80 -11.18 8.36
CA THR A 110 6.16 -10.80 8.74
C THR A 110 6.22 -9.31 9.10
N PRO A 111 7.28 -8.84 9.78
CA PRO A 111 7.42 -7.42 10.08
C PRO A 111 7.28 -6.56 8.82
N PHE A 112 6.55 -5.45 8.94
CA PHE A 112 6.31 -4.54 7.82
C PHE A 112 7.62 -3.89 7.35
N ALA A 113 7.75 -3.74 6.02
CA ALA A 113 8.87 -3.00 5.46
C ALA A 113 8.78 -1.51 5.85
N ASN A 114 9.87 -0.97 6.38
CA ASN A 114 9.96 0.44 6.71
C ASN A 114 10.70 1.19 5.60
N CYS A 115 9.97 1.86 4.74
CA CYS A 115 10.48 2.70 3.67
C CYS A 115 10.13 4.18 3.90
N ALA A 116 10.01 4.58 5.16
CA ALA A 116 9.58 5.91 5.58
C ALA A 116 10.73 6.91 5.48
N ARG A 117 11.15 7.23 4.25
CA ARG A 117 12.21 8.22 4.00
C ARG A 117 11.94 9.04 2.75
N ASN A 118 12.44 10.26 2.77
CA ASN A 118 12.46 11.17 1.62
C ASN A 118 13.81 11.86 1.57
N LEU A 119 14.75 11.27 0.86
CA LEU A 119 16.14 11.73 0.82
C LEU A 119 16.27 13.14 0.27
N SER A 120 15.42 13.54 -0.70
CA SER A 120 15.44 14.88 -1.28
C SER A 120 15.07 15.97 -0.26
N LYS A 121 14.36 15.61 0.80
CA LYS A 121 13.96 16.52 1.88
C LYS A 121 14.76 16.31 3.17
N GLY A 122 15.75 15.42 3.17
CA GLY A 122 16.54 15.10 4.34
C GLY A 122 15.76 14.38 5.45
N VAL A 123 14.69 13.69 5.10
CA VAL A 123 13.82 12.98 6.03
C VAL A 123 14.09 11.49 5.97
N ASP A 124 14.38 10.88 7.12
CA ASP A 124 14.63 9.43 7.20
C ASP A 124 14.16 8.89 8.57
N TYR A 125 13.11 8.08 8.54
CA TYR A 125 12.58 7.37 9.71
C TYR A 125 12.78 5.85 9.61
N THR A 126 13.66 5.39 8.72
CA THR A 126 13.87 3.94 8.50
C THR A 126 14.54 3.26 9.70
N HIS A 127 15.11 4.03 10.63
CA HIS A 127 15.71 3.52 11.87
C HIS A 127 14.69 3.37 13.00
N GLU A 128 13.48 3.90 12.84
CA GLU A 128 12.43 3.76 13.83
C GLU A 128 11.92 2.31 13.83
N LYS A 129 12.01 1.66 15.00
CA LYS A 129 11.59 0.26 15.16
C LYS A 129 10.08 0.08 15.08
N ASP A 130 9.33 1.08 15.52
CA ASP A 130 7.89 1.11 15.36
C ASP A 130 7.56 1.64 13.97
N VAL A 131 7.27 0.74 13.05
CA VAL A 131 7.02 1.08 11.64
C VAL A 131 5.79 1.98 11.51
N THR A 132 4.77 1.77 12.31
CA THR A 132 3.56 2.60 12.25
C THR A 132 3.88 4.04 12.66
N LEU A 133 4.68 4.23 13.71
CA LEU A 133 5.15 5.55 14.11
C LEU A 133 6.01 6.18 13.02
N ALA A 134 6.91 5.40 12.41
CA ALA A 134 7.77 5.89 11.32
C ALA A 134 6.94 6.47 10.18
N TYR A 135 5.90 5.78 9.75
CA TYR A 135 5.03 6.25 8.67
C TYR A 135 4.14 7.43 9.08
N GLN A 136 3.69 7.47 10.32
CA GLN A 136 2.95 8.63 10.84
C GLN A 136 3.81 9.89 10.81
N LEU A 137 5.05 9.79 11.28
CA LEU A 137 6.01 10.91 11.25
C LEU A 137 6.33 11.32 9.81
N TYR A 138 6.55 10.36 8.94
CA TYR A 138 6.82 10.60 7.53
C TYR A 138 5.68 11.38 6.86
N LEU A 139 4.45 10.95 7.05
CA LEU A 139 3.29 11.62 6.47
C LEU A 139 3.08 13.01 7.06
N SER A 140 3.30 13.18 8.37
CA SER A 140 3.23 14.49 9.01
C SER A 140 4.19 15.48 8.35
N ASP A 141 5.43 15.06 8.09
CA ASP A 141 6.41 15.89 7.39
C ASP A 141 5.98 16.19 5.94
N ARG A 142 5.43 15.19 5.25
CA ARG A 142 4.92 15.39 3.89
C ARG A 142 3.77 16.37 3.84
N TRP A 143 2.84 16.31 4.78
CA TRP A 143 1.70 17.21 4.84
C TRP A 143 2.12 18.66 5.10
N GLU A 144 3.17 18.88 5.89
CA GLU A 144 3.72 20.22 6.14
C GLU A 144 4.39 20.83 4.91
N THR A 145 4.96 20.01 4.03
CA THR A 145 5.75 20.46 2.89
C THR A 145 5.08 20.32 1.54
N ASP A 146 3.92 19.69 1.47
CA ASP A 146 3.15 19.55 0.24
C ASP A 146 2.69 20.92 -0.28
N ALA A 147 2.69 21.09 -1.60
CA ALA A 147 2.24 22.34 -2.24
C ALA A 147 0.77 22.64 -1.99
N ARG A 148 -0.02 21.62 -1.72
CA ARG A 148 -1.44 21.73 -1.35
C ARG A 148 -1.65 21.20 0.04
N GLU A 149 -2.48 21.88 0.82
CA GLU A 149 -2.86 21.39 2.14
C GLU A 149 -3.55 20.03 2.03
N PRO A 150 -3.25 19.10 2.95
CA PRO A 150 -3.91 17.81 2.99
C PRO A 150 -5.39 17.98 3.35
N GLU A 151 -6.23 17.18 2.72
CA GLU A 151 -7.67 17.15 2.95
C GLU A 151 -8.14 15.73 3.23
N TRP A 152 -9.08 15.58 4.12
CA TRP A 152 -9.79 14.35 4.43
C TRP A 152 -11.28 14.59 4.29
N THR A 153 -11.85 14.06 3.24
CA THR A 153 -13.28 14.23 2.99
C THR A 153 -14.16 13.19 3.70
#